data_df238c6528fa70f0356dfd8795b3d046
#
_entry.id   df238c6528fa70f0356dfd8795b3d046
#
_cell.length_a   1.000
_cell.length_b   1.000
_cell.length_c   1.000
_cell.angle_alpha   90.00
_cell.angle_beta   90.00
_cell.angle_gamma   90.00
#
_symmetry.space_group_name_H-M   'P 1'
#
loop_
_entity.id
_entity.type
_entity.pdbx_description
1 polymer ?
#
loop_
_entity_poly.entity_id
_entity_poly.type
_entity_poly.pdbx_seq_one_letter_code
_entity_poly.pdbx_strand_id
1 'polypeptide(L)'
;MMTNFRKFQLEVNGITINGVKGGRGFPLLLLHGYPQTHQMWHKIAPRLAANFTVIATDLRGYGDSDKPLPLEDSSNYCKRVMALDQVLLMEKLGYQEFYLIGHDRGARVSHRIALDFPEKVKKIVLLDIAPTLAMYEATDQTFATAYYHWFFLIQPSPFPETQIGRAHV
;
A
#
# COMPACT_ATOMS: atom_id res chain seq x y z
N MET A 1 15.67 9.41 -8.84
CA MET A 1 14.47 10.14 -9.32
C MET A 1 13.91 9.39 -10.51
N MET A 2 12.61 9.14 -10.60
CA MET A 2 11.99 8.47 -11.75
C MET A 2 11.89 9.46 -12.92
N THR A 3 12.95 9.51 -13.75
CA THR A 3 12.97 10.31 -14.98
C THR A 3 11.84 9.85 -15.92
N ASN A 4 11.16 10.77 -16.57
CA ASN A 4 10.02 10.54 -17.47
C ASN A 4 8.71 10.12 -16.78
N PHE A 5 8.61 10.28 -15.46
CA PHE A 5 7.35 10.14 -14.74
C PHE A 5 6.81 11.53 -14.37
N ARG A 6 5.50 11.72 -14.55
CA ARG A 6 4.80 12.94 -14.13
C ARG A 6 4.23 12.73 -12.75
N LYS A 7 4.49 13.65 -11.84
CA LYS A 7 3.83 13.67 -10.53
C LYS A 7 2.37 14.05 -10.68
N PHE A 8 1.55 13.51 -9.79
CA PHE A 8 0.16 13.91 -9.62
C PHE A 8 -0.23 13.89 -8.15
N GLN A 9 -1.23 14.67 -7.82
CA GLN A 9 -1.98 14.60 -6.57
C GLN A 9 -3.46 14.56 -6.92
N LEU A 10 -4.18 13.57 -6.42
CA LEU A 10 -5.60 13.37 -6.69
C LEU A 10 -6.36 13.17 -5.40
N GLU A 11 -7.43 13.94 -5.24
CA GLU A 11 -8.36 13.74 -4.14
C GLU A 11 -9.25 12.54 -4.44
N VAL A 12 -9.26 11.54 -3.55
CA VAL A 12 -10.07 10.33 -3.61
C VAL A 12 -10.44 9.91 -2.19
N ASN A 13 -11.64 9.42 -1.99
CA ASN A 13 -12.10 8.89 -0.70
C ASN A 13 -11.82 9.85 0.49
N GLY A 14 -11.98 11.17 0.26
CA GLY A 14 -11.79 12.21 1.27
C GLY A 14 -10.34 12.52 1.67
N ILE A 15 -9.35 12.05 0.88
CA ILE A 15 -7.93 12.34 1.07
C ILE A 15 -7.25 12.62 -0.27
N THR A 16 -6.10 13.30 -0.21
CA THR A 16 -5.21 13.49 -1.35
C THR A 16 -4.20 12.36 -1.42
N ILE A 17 -4.17 11.62 -2.53
CA ILE A 17 -3.15 10.63 -2.83
C ILE A 17 -2.11 11.24 -3.76
N ASN A 18 -0.84 11.17 -3.35
CA ASN A 18 0.31 11.52 -4.16
C ASN A 18 0.82 10.31 -4.95
N GLY A 19 1.33 10.57 -6.14
CA GLY A 19 1.93 9.51 -6.93
C GLY A 19 2.64 10.02 -8.18
N VAL A 20 3.13 9.07 -8.95
CA VAL A 20 3.76 9.31 -10.25
C VAL A 20 3.17 8.39 -11.30
N LYS A 21 3.11 8.88 -12.55
CA LYS A 21 2.63 8.14 -13.70
C LYS A 21 3.61 8.28 -14.86
N GLY A 22 3.94 7.16 -15.51
CA GLY A 22 4.83 7.16 -16.68
C GLY A 22 4.62 5.95 -17.58
N GLY A 23 5.22 6.00 -18.78
CA GLY A 23 5.10 4.93 -19.76
C GLY A 23 3.78 4.93 -20.53
N ARG A 24 3.57 3.84 -21.29
CA ARG A 24 2.36 3.62 -22.10
C ARG A 24 2.08 2.11 -22.20
N GLY A 25 0.82 1.77 -22.35
CA GLY A 25 0.34 0.39 -22.42
C GLY A 25 -0.71 0.11 -21.35
N PHE A 26 -0.96 -1.16 -21.05
CA PHE A 26 -1.94 -1.55 -20.05
C PHE A 26 -1.57 -1.00 -18.67
N PRO A 27 -2.51 -0.48 -17.87
CA PRO A 27 -2.21 0.14 -16.59
C PRO A 27 -1.66 -0.86 -15.58
N LEU A 28 -0.62 -0.44 -14.85
CA LEU A 28 0.06 -1.20 -13.81
C LEU A 28 0.22 -0.34 -12.57
N LEU A 29 -0.47 -0.70 -11.50
CA LEU A 29 -0.39 -0.04 -10.20
C LEU A 29 0.68 -0.69 -9.34
N LEU A 30 1.56 0.14 -8.75
CA LEU A 30 2.64 -0.28 -7.85
C LEU A 30 2.40 0.29 -6.45
N LEU A 31 2.27 -0.58 -5.44
CA LEU A 31 2.03 -0.21 -4.04
C LEU A 31 3.21 -0.60 -3.15
N HIS A 32 3.78 0.39 -2.48
CA HIS A 32 4.92 0.25 -1.56
C HIS A 32 4.51 -0.30 -0.19
N GLY A 33 5.50 -0.61 0.66
CA GLY A 33 5.33 -1.05 2.03
C GLY A 33 5.84 -0.05 3.09
N TYR A 34 5.96 -0.52 4.30
CA TYR A 34 6.52 0.22 5.43
C TYR A 34 8.05 0.08 5.48
N PRO A 35 8.81 1.14 5.79
CA PRO A 35 8.44 2.55 5.95
C PRO A 35 8.68 3.36 4.65
N GLN A 36 8.33 2.81 3.52
CA GLN A 36 8.68 3.29 2.19
C GLN A 36 7.67 4.30 1.64
N THR A 37 7.94 4.73 0.39
CA THR A 37 7.08 5.55 -0.45
C THR A 37 7.11 5.01 -1.89
N HIS A 38 6.37 5.62 -2.81
CA HIS A 38 6.44 5.28 -4.24
C HIS A 38 7.89 5.27 -4.79
N GLN A 39 8.82 6.00 -4.14
CA GLN A 39 10.22 6.07 -4.56
C GLN A 39 10.96 4.73 -4.49
N MET A 40 10.50 3.75 -3.72
CA MET A 40 11.12 2.42 -3.69
C MET A 40 11.20 1.77 -5.08
N TRP A 41 10.24 2.12 -5.94
CA TRP A 41 10.11 1.58 -7.29
C TRP A 41 11.08 2.19 -8.32
N HIS A 42 11.93 3.16 -7.92
CA HIS A 42 12.75 3.98 -8.83
C HIS A 42 13.66 3.18 -9.78
N LYS A 43 14.10 1.98 -9.39
CA LYS A 43 14.96 1.12 -10.23
C LYS A 43 14.18 0.29 -11.23
N ILE A 44 12.94 -0.11 -10.92
CA ILE A 44 12.16 -1.02 -11.75
C ILE A 44 11.03 -0.34 -12.52
N ALA A 45 10.43 0.72 -11.98
CA ALA A 45 9.35 1.44 -12.65
C ALA A 45 9.73 1.95 -14.05
N PRO A 46 10.93 2.52 -14.29
CA PRO A 46 11.34 2.93 -15.63
C PRO A 46 11.43 1.77 -16.63
N ARG A 47 11.83 0.58 -16.17
CA ARG A 47 11.89 -0.63 -17.02
C ARG A 47 10.49 -1.14 -17.35
N LEU A 48 9.58 -1.12 -16.39
CA LEU A 48 8.18 -1.50 -16.58
C LEU A 48 7.45 -0.50 -17.50
N ALA A 49 7.80 0.78 -17.43
CA ALA A 49 7.21 1.83 -18.26
C ALA A 49 7.50 1.67 -19.77
N ALA A 50 8.41 0.80 -20.16
CA ALA A 50 8.62 0.44 -21.56
C ALA A 50 7.40 -0.28 -22.17
N ASN A 51 6.63 -1.03 -21.35
CA ASN A 51 5.53 -1.88 -21.79
C ASN A 51 4.19 -1.57 -21.12
N PHE A 52 4.20 -0.79 -20.01
CA PHE A 52 3.02 -0.50 -19.21
C PHE A 52 2.86 1.00 -18.97
N THR A 53 1.63 1.44 -18.76
CA THR A 53 1.38 2.69 -18.06
C THR A 53 1.51 2.43 -16.56
N VAL A 54 2.66 2.80 -16.01
CA VAL A 54 2.98 2.58 -14.61
C VAL A 54 2.45 3.72 -13.75
N ILE A 55 1.71 3.38 -12.72
CA ILE A 55 1.23 4.28 -11.66
C ILE A 55 1.86 3.79 -10.34
N ALA A 56 2.59 4.65 -9.65
CA ALA A 56 3.13 4.34 -8.33
C ALA A 56 2.69 5.43 -7.35
N THR A 57 2.03 5.02 -6.27
CA THR A 57 1.39 5.92 -5.31
C THR A 57 2.04 5.83 -3.94
N ASP A 58 1.93 6.90 -3.17
CA ASP A 58 2.10 6.84 -1.72
C ASP A 58 0.78 6.41 -1.11
N LEU A 59 0.80 5.39 -0.27
CA LEU A 59 -0.39 4.94 0.45
C LEU A 59 -0.85 6.03 1.45
N ARG A 60 -2.13 5.99 1.83
CA ARG A 60 -2.67 6.78 2.97
C ARG A 60 -1.73 6.71 4.16
N GLY A 61 -1.34 7.86 4.73
CA GLY A 61 -0.43 7.94 5.86
C GLY A 61 1.06 7.95 5.51
N TYR A 62 1.42 7.85 4.21
CA TYR A 62 2.81 7.75 3.76
C TYR A 62 3.18 8.87 2.78
N GLY A 63 4.49 9.15 2.70
CA GLY A 63 5.08 10.06 1.72
C GLY A 63 4.40 11.42 1.68
N ASP A 64 4.02 11.84 0.47
CA ASP A 64 3.33 13.11 0.23
C ASP A 64 1.80 12.94 0.11
N SER A 65 1.26 11.74 0.41
CA SER A 65 -0.19 11.53 0.58
C SER A 65 -0.66 12.03 1.94
N ASP A 66 -1.96 12.32 2.04
CA ASP A 66 -2.57 12.80 3.28
C ASP A 66 -2.44 11.78 4.42
N LYS A 67 -2.33 12.33 5.63
CA LYS A 67 -2.17 11.61 6.89
C LYS A 67 -3.30 12.00 7.86
N PRO A 68 -4.57 11.63 7.55
CA PRO A 68 -5.67 11.95 8.43
C PRO A 68 -5.43 11.38 9.84
N LEU A 69 -5.91 12.07 10.86
CA LEU A 69 -5.84 11.54 12.22
C LEU A 69 -6.54 10.18 12.27
N PRO A 70 -5.97 9.21 12.98
CA PRO A 70 -6.63 7.93 13.15
C PRO A 70 -7.93 8.12 13.94
N LEU A 71 -8.98 7.39 13.54
CA LEU A 71 -10.17 7.24 14.34
C LEU A 71 -9.84 6.39 15.58
N GLU A 72 -10.69 6.44 16.59
CA GLU A 72 -10.48 5.71 17.85
C GLU A 72 -10.24 4.20 17.62
N ASP A 73 -10.95 3.62 16.65
CA ASP A 73 -10.82 2.21 16.24
C ASP A 73 -9.80 2.00 15.10
N SER A 74 -9.12 3.06 14.65
CA SER A 74 -8.19 3.05 13.51
C SER A 74 -8.79 2.54 12.20
N SER A 75 -10.12 2.47 12.06
CA SER A 75 -10.81 1.91 10.89
C SER A 75 -10.48 2.65 9.59
N ASN A 76 -10.18 3.96 9.68
CA ASN A 76 -9.77 4.76 8.52
C ASN A 76 -8.38 4.40 7.97
N TYR A 77 -7.63 3.51 8.64
CA TYR A 77 -6.35 2.96 8.17
C TYR A 77 -6.41 1.46 7.90
N CYS A 78 -7.60 0.86 7.95
CA CYS A 78 -7.75 -0.55 7.60
C CYS A 78 -7.45 -0.82 6.12
N LYS A 79 -7.05 -2.05 5.79
CA LYS A 79 -6.67 -2.41 4.41
C LYS A 79 -7.81 -2.25 3.41
N ARG A 80 -9.07 -2.33 3.85
CA ARG A 80 -10.25 -2.12 2.99
C ARG A 80 -10.38 -0.66 2.56
N VAL A 81 -10.19 0.29 3.48
CA VAL A 81 -10.22 1.72 3.18
C VAL A 81 -9.04 2.10 2.26
N MET A 82 -7.83 1.60 2.57
CA MET A 82 -6.66 1.84 1.73
C MET A 82 -6.80 1.21 0.33
N ALA A 83 -7.48 0.07 0.21
CA ALA A 83 -7.80 -0.56 -1.07
C ALA A 83 -8.76 0.30 -1.89
N LEU A 84 -9.81 0.82 -1.25
CA LEU A 84 -10.77 1.72 -1.89
C LEU A 84 -10.10 2.99 -2.42
N ASP A 85 -9.17 3.59 -1.66
CA ASP A 85 -8.39 4.75 -2.12
C ASP A 85 -7.74 4.48 -3.48
N GLN A 86 -7.11 3.31 -3.63
CA GLN A 86 -6.36 2.96 -4.84
C GLN A 86 -7.28 2.63 -6.01
N VAL A 87 -8.41 1.97 -5.76
CA VAL A 87 -9.40 1.68 -6.81
C VAL A 87 -10.01 2.97 -7.33
N LEU A 88 -10.47 3.87 -6.45
CA LEU A 88 -11.02 5.16 -6.85
C LEU A 88 -9.99 6.04 -7.57
N LEU A 89 -8.72 5.97 -7.16
CA LEU A 89 -7.64 6.65 -7.85
C LEU A 89 -7.48 6.14 -9.29
N MET A 90 -7.46 4.82 -9.48
CA MET A 90 -7.33 4.22 -10.82
C MET A 90 -8.53 4.58 -11.70
N GLU A 91 -9.75 4.56 -11.16
CA GLU A 91 -10.96 4.99 -11.87
C GLU A 91 -10.89 6.49 -12.27
N LYS A 92 -10.46 7.35 -11.34
CA LYS A 92 -10.28 8.78 -11.61
C LYS A 92 -9.21 9.06 -12.66
N LEU A 93 -8.20 8.19 -12.79
CA LEU A 93 -7.21 8.22 -13.87
C LEU A 93 -7.72 7.63 -15.18
N GLY A 94 -8.96 7.11 -15.24
CA GLY A 94 -9.60 6.53 -16.42
C GLY A 94 -9.34 5.03 -16.61
N TYR A 95 -8.84 4.32 -15.59
CA TYR A 95 -8.53 2.89 -15.68
C TYR A 95 -9.54 2.04 -14.92
N GLN A 96 -10.35 1.28 -15.65
CA GLN A 96 -11.35 0.38 -15.09
C GLN A 96 -10.76 -0.98 -14.69
N GLU A 97 -9.69 -1.40 -15.35
CA GLU A 97 -8.98 -2.65 -15.10
C GLU A 97 -7.48 -2.39 -15.11
N PHE A 98 -6.72 -3.09 -14.27
CA PHE A 98 -5.28 -2.90 -14.15
C PHE A 98 -4.55 -4.15 -13.66
N TYR A 99 -3.24 -4.18 -13.89
CA TYR A 99 -2.31 -5.08 -13.21
C TYR A 99 -1.87 -4.43 -11.91
N LEU A 100 -1.51 -5.27 -10.93
CA LEU A 100 -1.23 -4.82 -9.57
C LEU A 100 0.02 -5.51 -9.03
N ILE A 101 0.98 -4.73 -8.55
CA ILE A 101 2.15 -5.21 -7.82
C ILE A 101 2.18 -4.51 -6.47
N GLY A 102 2.24 -5.28 -5.40
CA GLY A 102 2.40 -4.74 -4.05
C GLY A 102 3.55 -5.39 -3.31
N HIS A 103 4.19 -4.62 -2.44
CA HIS A 103 5.24 -5.09 -1.55
C HIS A 103 4.84 -4.79 -0.09
N ASP A 104 5.09 -5.73 0.83
CA ASP A 104 4.83 -5.61 2.28
C ASP A 104 3.39 -5.11 2.56
N ARG A 105 3.20 -3.94 3.20
CA ARG A 105 1.87 -3.37 3.44
C ARG A 105 1.10 -3.10 2.15
N GLY A 106 1.78 -2.67 1.09
CA GLY A 106 1.19 -2.51 -0.22
C GLY A 106 0.70 -3.83 -0.81
N ALA A 107 1.39 -4.94 -0.57
CA ALA A 107 0.93 -6.26 -0.98
C ALA A 107 -0.32 -6.70 -0.21
N ARG A 108 -0.46 -6.34 1.07
CA ARG A 108 -1.69 -6.59 1.85
C ARG A 108 -2.86 -5.76 1.36
N VAL A 109 -2.62 -4.50 0.97
CA VAL A 109 -3.62 -3.66 0.29
C VAL A 109 -4.00 -4.27 -1.06
N SER A 110 -3.00 -4.72 -1.84
CA SER A 110 -3.21 -5.38 -3.13
C SER A 110 -4.05 -6.65 -3.02
N HIS A 111 -3.77 -7.48 -2.02
CA HIS A 111 -4.57 -8.67 -1.72
C HIS A 111 -6.02 -8.28 -1.39
N ARG A 112 -6.21 -7.20 -0.63
CA ARG A 112 -7.55 -6.69 -0.30
C ARG A 112 -8.28 -6.15 -1.53
N ILE A 113 -7.59 -5.45 -2.44
CA ILE A 113 -8.16 -5.01 -3.72
C ILE A 113 -8.66 -6.21 -4.53
N ALA A 114 -7.84 -7.26 -4.65
CA ALA A 114 -8.21 -8.45 -5.42
C ALA A 114 -9.41 -9.22 -4.85
N LEU A 115 -9.62 -9.15 -3.53
CA LEU A 115 -10.78 -9.77 -2.86
C LEU A 115 -12.05 -8.94 -2.99
N ASP A 116 -11.95 -7.61 -2.84
CA ASP A 116 -13.13 -6.73 -2.82
C ASP A 116 -13.54 -6.25 -4.22
N PHE A 117 -12.60 -6.20 -5.17
CA PHE A 117 -12.78 -5.69 -6.52
C PHE A 117 -12.13 -6.64 -7.57
N PRO A 118 -12.51 -7.94 -7.59
CA PRO A 118 -11.88 -8.93 -8.46
C PRO A 118 -11.98 -8.57 -9.95
N GLU A 119 -13.04 -7.86 -10.35
CA GLU A 119 -13.25 -7.42 -11.73
C GLU A 119 -12.24 -6.35 -12.18
N LYS A 120 -11.64 -5.61 -11.24
CA LYS A 120 -10.64 -4.56 -11.52
C LYS A 120 -9.24 -5.12 -11.76
N VAL A 121 -8.91 -6.28 -11.18
CA VAL A 121 -7.55 -6.82 -11.15
C VAL A 121 -7.38 -7.96 -12.15
N LYS A 122 -6.66 -7.70 -13.24
CA LYS A 122 -6.37 -8.73 -14.25
C LYS A 122 -5.24 -9.68 -13.86
N LYS A 123 -4.20 -9.15 -13.21
CA LYS A 123 -3.07 -9.93 -12.66
C LYS A 123 -2.56 -9.25 -11.41
N ILE A 124 -2.11 -10.05 -10.46
CA ILE A 124 -1.55 -9.58 -9.20
C ILE A 124 -0.19 -10.23 -8.93
N VAL A 125 0.74 -9.43 -8.42
CA VAL A 125 2.02 -9.90 -7.87
C VAL A 125 2.15 -9.39 -6.45
N LEU A 126 2.33 -10.30 -5.50
CA LEU A 126 2.52 -10.00 -4.08
C LEU A 126 3.97 -10.32 -3.72
N LEU A 127 4.69 -9.32 -3.23
CA LEU A 127 6.10 -9.43 -2.89
C LEU A 127 6.27 -9.38 -1.37
N ASP A 128 7.01 -10.38 -0.86
CA ASP A 128 7.50 -10.46 0.52
C ASP A 128 6.39 -10.42 1.58
N ILE A 129 5.27 -11.11 1.31
CA ILE A 129 4.20 -11.34 2.30
C ILE A 129 3.51 -12.70 2.09
N ALA A 130 2.88 -13.19 3.17
CA ALA A 130 1.82 -14.17 3.13
C ALA A 130 0.48 -13.56 3.59
N PRO A 131 -0.67 -14.18 3.29
CA PRO A 131 -1.96 -13.71 3.80
C PRO A 131 -1.96 -13.58 5.32
N THR A 132 -2.46 -12.44 5.83
CA THR A 132 -2.39 -12.11 7.27
C THR A 132 -3.05 -13.17 8.14
N LEU A 133 -4.21 -13.68 7.74
CA LEU A 133 -4.92 -14.73 8.48
C LEU A 133 -4.07 -16.01 8.57
N ALA A 134 -3.53 -16.47 7.44
CA ALA A 134 -2.68 -17.67 7.43
C ALA A 134 -1.43 -17.53 8.31
N MET A 135 -0.85 -16.32 8.40
CA MET A 135 0.29 -16.07 9.29
C MET A 135 -0.11 -16.16 10.76
N TYR A 136 -1.26 -15.62 11.16
CA TYR A 136 -1.75 -15.74 12.54
C TYR A 136 -2.16 -17.18 12.89
N GLU A 137 -2.83 -17.88 11.99
CA GLU A 137 -3.24 -19.28 12.18
C GLU A 137 -2.03 -20.23 12.31
N ALA A 138 -0.93 -19.94 11.61
CA ALA A 138 0.31 -20.72 11.67
C ALA A 138 1.29 -20.23 12.75
N THR A 139 0.87 -19.38 13.69
CA THR A 139 1.75 -18.80 14.70
C THR A 139 2.25 -19.86 15.67
N ASP A 140 3.56 -19.96 15.79
CA ASP A 140 4.27 -20.72 16.81
C ASP A 140 5.26 -19.81 17.55
N GLN A 141 6.03 -20.38 18.50
CA GLN A 141 7.04 -19.64 19.26
C GLN A 141 8.10 -19.01 18.34
N THR A 142 8.52 -19.72 17.29
CA THR A 142 9.54 -19.25 16.34
C THR A 142 9.03 -18.02 15.59
N PHE A 143 7.81 -18.11 15.05
CA PHE A 143 7.18 -16.99 14.36
C PHE A 143 6.94 -15.80 15.31
N ALA A 144 6.39 -16.05 16.50
CA ALA A 144 6.13 -14.98 17.48
C ALA A 144 7.42 -14.27 17.90
N THR A 145 8.53 -14.98 18.01
CA THR A 145 9.85 -14.41 18.35
C THR A 145 10.39 -13.56 17.19
N ALA A 146 10.35 -14.09 15.95
CA ALA A 146 10.87 -13.40 14.77
C ALA A 146 10.02 -12.16 14.39
N TYR A 147 8.71 -12.24 14.59
CA TYR A 147 7.74 -11.20 14.24
C TYR A 147 7.07 -10.57 15.47
N TYR A 148 7.81 -10.45 16.59
CA TYR A 148 7.30 -9.94 17.87
C TYR A 148 6.56 -8.60 17.74
N HIS A 149 7.00 -7.74 16.81
CA HIS A 149 6.39 -6.44 16.56
C HIS A 149 4.93 -6.54 16.09
N TRP A 150 4.51 -7.62 15.44
CA TRP A 150 3.12 -7.84 15.09
C TRP A 150 2.24 -8.01 16.32
N PHE A 151 2.73 -8.81 17.28
CA PHE A 151 2.03 -9.09 18.54
C PHE A 151 2.06 -7.89 19.49
N PHE A 152 3.12 -7.09 19.42
CA PHE A 152 3.23 -5.83 20.13
C PHE A 152 2.26 -4.78 19.59
N LEU A 153 2.23 -4.58 18.24
CA LEU A 153 1.44 -3.53 17.62
C LEU A 153 -0.08 -3.77 17.63
N ILE A 154 -0.54 -5.00 17.86
CA ILE A 154 -1.97 -5.31 18.00
C ILE A 154 -2.49 -5.18 19.42
N GLN A 155 -1.64 -4.81 20.39
CA GLN A 155 -2.10 -4.58 21.75
C GLN A 155 -3.01 -3.35 21.82
N PRO A 156 -3.95 -3.31 22.79
CA PRO A 156 -4.84 -2.18 22.96
C PRO A 156 -4.10 -0.86 23.17
N SER A 157 -4.61 0.22 22.56
CA SER A 157 -4.15 1.58 22.84
C SER A 157 -4.38 1.90 24.34
N PRO A 158 -3.47 2.67 24.99
CA PRO A 158 -2.30 3.38 24.42
C PRO A 158 -0.97 2.62 24.56
N PHE A 159 -0.98 1.30 24.78
CA PHE A 159 0.25 0.57 25.12
C PHE A 159 1.33 0.65 24.02
N PRO A 160 1.07 0.32 22.74
CA PRO A 160 2.09 0.40 21.69
C PRO A 160 2.60 1.83 21.50
N GLU A 161 1.69 2.81 21.47
CA GLU A 161 2.01 4.22 21.20
C GLU A 161 2.93 4.79 22.30
N THR A 162 2.67 4.48 23.55
CA THR A 162 3.49 4.95 24.68
C THR A 162 4.89 4.33 24.71
N GLN A 163 5.04 3.11 24.19
CA GLN A 163 6.34 2.45 24.15
C GLN A 163 7.17 2.91 22.93
N ILE A 164 6.54 3.06 21.76
CA ILE A 164 7.20 3.56 20.55
C ILE A 164 7.77 4.98 20.79
N GLY A 165 7.00 5.88 21.40
CA GLY A 165 7.43 7.24 21.71
C GLY A 165 8.63 7.34 22.66
N ARG A 166 8.92 6.29 23.43
CA ARG A 166 10.07 6.27 24.37
C ARG A 166 11.38 5.84 23.73
N ALA A 167 11.34 5.31 22.52
CA ALA A 167 12.55 4.82 21.82
C ALA A 167 13.41 5.96 21.21
N HIS A 168 12.99 7.20 21.35
CA HIS A 168 13.67 8.38 20.81
C HIS A 168 14.21 9.33 21.89
N VAL A 169 14.39 8.86 23.12
CA VAL A 169 14.98 9.63 24.19
C VAL A 169 16.43 9.23 24.42
#